data_b32da41c49baccf9dd25d4242223bc38
#
_entry.id   b32da41c49baccf9dd25d4242223bc38
#
_cell.length_a   1.000
_cell.length_b   1.000
_cell.length_c   1.000
_cell.angle_alpha   90.00
_cell.angle_beta   90.00
_cell.angle_gamma   90.00
#
_symmetry.space_group_name_H-M   'P 1'
#
loop_
_entity.id
_entity.type
_entity.pdbx_description
1 polymer ?
#
loop_
_entity_poly.entity_id
_entity_poly.type
_entity_poly.pdbx_seq_one_letter_code
_entity_poly.pdbx_strand_id
1 'polypeptide(L)'
;MTLETAFAAYEAVRHRLPPPVAGRPAPERARTLADVASRYDAFLLDAFGVLNIGETAIEGVAERISDLRELGKQVLIVSNAAGFPHAALMEKYARLGYDFAPEDVITSRRTLLANLNGPAGMRWGLMATPATGLRDLEDLDLIYLEEDPAAYADVDGFLMIGSAAWTEARQALLEAALADRPRRVLVGNPDIVAPRETGFSVEPGHFAHRLADRTGVVPEFFGKPFANIYELAMARLDPMPPRDRILMVGDSLHTDILGAQAAGIHSALVAGYGFFASGDPHAAIAKSGIVPDVIVDRP
;
A
#
# COMPACT_ATOMS: atom_id res chain seq x y z
N MET A 1 -18.03 -2.77 5.53
CA MET A 1 -17.10 -3.57 6.35
C MET A 1 -16.75 -2.76 7.60
N THR A 2 -16.65 -3.37 8.78
CA THR A 2 -16.28 -2.73 10.05
C THR A 2 -14.76 -2.84 10.27
N LEU A 3 -14.21 -2.06 11.20
CA LEU A 3 -12.81 -2.16 11.62
C LEU A 3 -12.45 -3.61 12.05
N GLU A 4 -13.30 -4.23 12.83
CA GLU A 4 -13.07 -5.60 13.32
C GLU A 4 -13.00 -6.63 12.19
N THR A 5 -13.91 -6.54 11.20
CA THR A 5 -13.91 -7.43 10.04
C THR A 5 -12.74 -7.14 9.10
N ALA A 6 -12.33 -5.88 8.96
CA ALA A 6 -11.14 -5.49 8.20
C ALA A 6 -9.86 -6.05 8.85
N PHE A 7 -9.71 -5.90 10.17
CA PHE A 7 -8.59 -6.47 10.91
C PHE A 7 -8.55 -8.01 10.81
N ALA A 8 -9.70 -8.66 10.97
CA ALA A 8 -9.79 -10.12 10.85
C ALA A 8 -9.42 -10.62 9.45
N ALA A 9 -9.74 -9.86 8.40
CA ALA A 9 -9.34 -10.20 7.03
C ALA A 9 -7.82 -10.20 6.83
N TYR A 10 -7.11 -9.25 7.42
CA TYR A 10 -5.64 -9.25 7.42
C TYR A 10 -5.06 -10.41 8.23
N GLU A 11 -5.61 -10.69 9.41
CA GLU A 11 -5.15 -11.82 10.24
C GLU A 11 -5.37 -13.18 9.55
N ALA A 12 -6.42 -13.33 8.76
CA ALA A 12 -6.68 -14.58 8.01
C ALA A 12 -5.58 -14.90 6.99
N VAL A 13 -4.92 -13.88 6.43
CA VAL A 13 -3.84 -14.05 5.45
C VAL A 13 -2.45 -13.83 6.03
N ARG A 14 -2.36 -13.73 7.36
CA ARG A 14 -1.14 -13.40 8.10
C ARG A 14 0.07 -14.25 7.71
N HIS A 15 -0.17 -15.52 7.40
CA HIS A 15 0.84 -16.49 6.98
C HIS A 15 1.51 -16.17 5.62
N ARG A 16 0.94 -15.26 4.81
CA ARG A 16 1.51 -14.76 3.54
C ARG A 16 2.14 -13.39 3.66
N LEU A 17 2.01 -12.74 4.80
CA LEU A 17 2.65 -11.46 5.09
C LEU A 17 4.00 -11.67 5.79
N PRO A 18 4.92 -10.69 5.79
CA PRO A 18 6.13 -10.77 6.57
C PRO A 18 5.85 -11.08 8.05
N PRO A 19 6.72 -11.83 8.75
CA PRO A 19 6.55 -12.05 10.19
C PRO A 19 6.82 -10.76 10.99
N PRO A 20 6.11 -10.52 12.10
CA PRO A 20 6.43 -9.40 13.00
C PRO A 20 7.73 -9.65 13.72
N VAL A 21 8.42 -8.59 14.10
CA VAL A 21 9.60 -8.67 14.97
C VAL A 21 9.15 -8.93 16.38
N ALA A 22 9.52 -10.10 16.92
CA ALA A 22 9.16 -10.49 18.28
C ALA A 22 9.96 -9.70 19.36
N GLY A 23 9.36 -9.56 20.55
CA GLY A 23 10.03 -8.98 21.71
C GLY A 23 10.24 -7.48 21.65
N ARG A 24 9.53 -6.75 20.78
CA ARG A 24 9.59 -5.29 20.74
C ARG A 24 9.03 -4.67 22.04
N PRO A 25 9.62 -3.57 22.53
CA PRO A 25 9.10 -2.84 23.68
C PRO A 25 7.70 -2.27 23.38
N ALA A 26 6.97 -1.91 24.42
CA ALA A 26 5.74 -1.18 24.27
C ALA A 26 5.97 0.13 23.51
N PRO A 27 5.04 0.54 22.62
CA PRO A 27 5.21 1.74 21.81
C PRO A 27 5.25 2.99 22.67
N GLU A 28 6.12 3.92 22.31
CA GLU A 28 6.09 5.28 22.87
C GLU A 28 4.82 6.00 22.39
N ARG A 29 4.27 6.90 23.20
CA ARG A 29 3.19 7.80 22.78
C ARG A 29 3.72 9.19 22.56
N ALA A 30 3.34 9.77 21.42
CA ALA A 30 3.58 11.17 21.09
C ALA A 30 2.28 11.80 20.58
N ARG A 31 2.17 13.11 20.63
CA ARG A 31 0.96 13.82 20.14
C ARG A 31 1.01 13.99 18.64
N THR A 32 2.19 14.34 18.12
CA THR A 32 2.41 14.61 16.69
C THR A 32 3.79 14.14 16.26
N LEU A 33 4.06 14.14 14.95
CA LEU A 33 5.38 13.85 14.41
C LEU A 33 6.45 14.85 14.86
N ALA A 34 6.07 16.10 15.21
CA ALA A 34 7.02 17.09 15.73
C ALA A 34 7.74 16.62 17.00
N ASP A 35 7.03 15.88 17.87
CA ASP A 35 7.56 15.43 19.16
C ASP A 35 8.72 14.42 18.98
N VAL A 36 8.79 13.79 17.82
CA VAL A 36 9.79 12.76 17.51
C VAL A 36 10.74 13.16 16.38
N ALA A 37 10.51 14.29 15.71
CA ALA A 37 11.21 14.70 14.49
C ALA A 37 12.74 14.78 14.64
N SER A 38 13.25 15.15 15.81
CA SER A 38 14.69 15.26 16.07
C SER A 38 15.45 13.92 16.00
N ARG A 39 14.74 12.81 16.15
CA ARG A 39 15.31 11.46 16.15
C ARG A 39 15.54 10.87 14.76
N TYR A 40 14.86 11.41 13.74
CA TYR A 40 14.86 10.84 12.40
C TYR A 40 15.39 11.84 11.38
N ASP A 41 15.99 11.33 10.30
CA ASP A 41 16.50 12.11 9.19
C ASP A 41 15.64 11.95 7.93
N ALA A 42 14.87 10.86 7.85
CA ALA A 42 13.94 10.63 6.76
C ALA A 42 12.58 10.14 7.27
N PHE A 43 11.52 10.62 6.62
CA PHE A 43 10.13 10.28 6.87
C PHE A 43 9.53 9.67 5.61
N LEU A 44 9.04 8.45 5.71
CA LEU A 44 8.26 7.77 4.68
C LEU A 44 6.80 7.87 5.10
N LEU A 45 6.01 8.68 4.43
CA LEU A 45 4.63 8.95 4.81
C LEU A 45 3.67 8.12 3.95
N ASP A 46 2.73 7.39 4.57
CA ASP A 46 1.58 6.89 3.81
C ASP A 46 0.71 8.05 3.33
N ALA A 47 -0.17 7.79 2.40
CA ALA A 47 -1.08 8.79 1.87
C ALA A 47 -2.40 8.79 2.64
N PHE A 48 -3.14 7.68 2.62
CA PHE A 48 -4.44 7.61 3.28
C PHE A 48 -4.25 7.49 4.80
N GLY A 49 -5.03 8.25 5.58
CA GLY A 49 -4.88 8.29 7.04
C GLY A 49 -3.68 9.10 7.56
N VAL A 50 -2.79 9.56 6.64
CA VAL A 50 -1.62 10.40 6.97
C VAL A 50 -1.68 11.74 6.26
N LEU A 51 -1.87 11.76 4.93
CA LEU A 51 -2.02 12.99 4.14
C LEU A 51 -3.48 13.39 3.98
N ASN A 52 -4.35 12.42 3.72
CA ASN A 52 -5.75 12.67 3.38
C ASN A 52 -6.68 11.55 3.86
N ILE A 53 -7.96 11.90 3.96
CA ILE A 53 -9.09 10.99 4.07
C ILE A 53 -9.96 11.20 2.83
N GLY A 54 -10.10 10.18 1.98
CA GLY A 54 -10.78 10.33 0.70
C GLY A 54 -10.17 11.43 -0.16
N GLU A 55 -10.97 12.46 -0.47
CA GLU A 55 -10.56 13.61 -1.27
C GLU A 55 -10.30 14.88 -0.42
N THR A 56 -10.14 14.72 0.91
CA THR A 56 -9.92 15.84 1.83
C THR A 56 -8.55 15.70 2.51
N ALA A 57 -7.74 16.75 2.48
CA ALA A 57 -6.47 16.81 3.19
C ALA A 57 -6.68 16.79 4.71
N ILE A 58 -5.80 16.13 5.45
CA ILE A 58 -5.77 16.21 6.92
C ILE A 58 -5.15 17.55 7.30
N GLU A 59 -5.88 18.29 8.12
CA GLU A 59 -5.48 19.64 8.54
C GLU A 59 -4.12 19.65 9.25
N GLY A 60 -3.25 20.60 8.89
CA GLY A 60 -1.92 20.81 9.46
C GLY A 60 -0.82 19.91 8.92
N VAL A 61 -1.15 18.95 8.01
CA VAL A 61 -0.14 18.03 7.48
C VAL A 61 0.76 18.68 6.44
N ALA A 62 0.23 19.56 5.61
CA ALA A 62 1.05 20.30 4.64
C ALA A 62 2.11 21.16 5.35
N GLU A 63 1.70 21.86 6.42
CA GLU A 63 2.57 22.65 7.27
C GLU A 63 3.60 21.75 7.96
N ARG A 64 3.20 20.59 8.47
CA ARG A 64 4.11 19.62 9.08
C ARG A 64 5.18 19.13 8.12
N ILE A 65 4.82 18.86 6.88
CA ILE A 65 5.79 18.46 5.84
C ILE A 65 6.76 19.60 5.55
N SER A 66 6.29 20.84 5.49
CA SER A 66 7.15 22.01 5.34
C SER A 66 8.13 22.14 6.51
N ASP A 67 7.64 22.05 7.74
CA ASP A 67 8.47 22.11 8.96
C ASP A 67 9.57 21.02 8.95
N LEU A 68 9.22 19.79 8.57
CA LEU A 68 10.19 18.70 8.47
C LEU A 68 11.27 18.99 7.42
N ARG A 69 10.88 19.52 6.26
CA ARG A 69 11.83 19.90 5.20
C ARG A 69 12.73 21.06 5.62
N GLU A 70 12.19 22.07 6.33
CA GLU A 70 12.96 23.18 6.88
C GLU A 70 13.98 22.72 7.93
N LEU A 71 13.68 21.64 8.66
CA LEU A 71 14.62 20.97 9.56
C LEU A 71 15.64 20.08 8.83
N GLY A 72 15.67 20.12 7.49
CA GLY A 72 16.59 19.34 6.67
C GLY A 72 16.24 17.84 6.59
N LYS A 73 15.00 17.46 6.90
CA LYS A 73 14.56 16.07 6.81
C LYS A 73 14.14 15.71 5.39
N GLN A 74 14.45 14.50 4.96
CA GLN A 74 13.95 13.95 3.69
C GLN A 74 12.53 13.42 3.91
N VAL A 75 11.60 13.79 3.05
CA VAL A 75 10.18 13.38 3.16
C VAL A 75 9.75 12.75 1.84
N LEU A 76 9.40 11.47 1.89
CA LEU A 76 8.90 10.70 0.76
C LEU A 76 7.48 10.21 1.05
N ILE A 77 6.68 10.04 0.02
CA ILE A 77 5.37 9.41 0.10
C ILE A 77 5.51 7.94 -0.33
N VAL A 78 5.00 7.01 0.50
CA VAL A 78 5.05 5.57 0.25
C VAL A 78 3.64 4.98 0.38
N SER A 79 2.97 4.79 -0.77
CA SER A 79 1.56 4.47 -0.84
C SER A 79 1.27 3.19 -1.63
N ASN A 80 0.26 2.41 -1.18
CA ASN A 80 -0.24 1.25 -1.92
C ASN A 80 -1.19 1.62 -3.09
N ALA A 81 -1.28 2.90 -3.44
CA ALA A 81 -2.06 3.34 -4.59
C ALA A 81 -1.52 2.73 -5.90
N ALA A 82 -2.38 1.98 -6.63
CA ALA A 82 -2.03 1.38 -7.91
C ALA A 82 -3.07 1.63 -9.00
N GLY A 83 -4.31 1.92 -8.63
CA GLY A 83 -5.43 2.09 -9.58
C GLY A 83 -5.33 3.33 -10.46
N PHE A 84 -4.56 4.35 -10.05
CA PHE A 84 -4.43 5.61 -10.79
C PHE A 84 -3.05 5.75 -11.43
N PRO A 85 -2.95 6.36 -12.63
CA PRO A 85 -1.69 6.80 -13.19
C PRO A 85 -0.95 7.77 -12.26
N HIS A 86 0.38 7.76 -12.31
CA HIS A 86 1.20 8.60 -11.44
C HIS A 86 0.87 10.09 -11.57
N ALA A 87 0.70 10.58 -12.80
CA ALA A 87 0.34 11.98 -13.06
C ALA A 87 -0.99 12.38 -12.41
N ALA A 88 -2.02 11.52 -12.48
CA ALA A 88 -3.32 11.80 -11.87
C ALA A 88 -3.22 11.85 -10.33
N LEU A 89 -2.34 11.03 -9.74
CA LEU A 89 -2.08 11.08 -8.31
C LEU A 89 -1.35 12.37 -7.90
N MET A 90 -0.39 12.83 -8.70
CA MET A 90 0.29 14.11 -8.49
C MET A 90 -0.68 15.30 -8.57
N GLU A 91 -1.58 15.29 -9.55
CA GLU A 91 -2.66 16.30 -9.64
C GLU A 91 -3.57 16.27 -8.41
N LYS A 92 -3.89 15.08 -7.89
CA LYS A 92 -4.66 14.95 -6.63
C LYS A 92 -3.91 15.60 -5.46
N TYR A 93 -2.63 15.30 -5.28
CA TYR A 93 -1.86 15.88 -4.18
C TYR A 93 -1.75 17.40 -4.30
N ALA A 94 -1.55 17.93 -5.50
CA ALA A 94 -1.54 19.38 -5.72
C ALA A 94 -2.90 20.03 -5.35
N ARG A 95 -4.03 19.41 -5.72
CA ARG A 95 -5.36 19.90 -5.30
C ARG A 95 -5.57 19.86 -3.78
N LEU A 96 -4.93 18.91 -3.09
CA LEU A 96 -4.96 18.79 -1.63
C LEU A 96 -4.00 19.75 -0.92
N GLY A 97 -3.23 20.56 -1.68
CA GLY A 97 -2.30 21.55 -1.14
C GLY A 97 -0.91 21.01 -0.85
N TYR A 98 -0.56 19.82 -1.37
CA TYR A 98 0.77 19.23 -1.23
C TYR A 98 1.66 19.54 -2.43
N ASP A 99 2.89 19.94 -2.16
CA ASP A 99 3.94 20.17 -3.16
C ASP A 99 5.00 19.06 -3.06
N PHE A 100 4.77 17.97 -3.79
CA PHE A 100 5.72 16.86 -3.89
C PHE A 100 6.39 16.85 -5.26
N ALA A 101 7.71 16.59 -5.27
CA ALA A 101 8.38 16.21 -6.50
C ALA A 101 7.87 14.81 -6.94
N PRO A 102 7.60 14.58 -8.25
CA PRO A 102 7.07 13.30 -8.71
C PRO A 102 7.94 12.09 -8.32
N GLU A 103 9.25 12.26 -8.25
CA GLU A 103 10.20 11.23 -7.83
C GLU A 103 10.10 10.88 -6.35
N ASP A 104 9.59 11.78 -5.50
CA ASP A 104 9.44 11.58 -4.04
C ASP A 104 8.14 10.84 -3.68
N VAL A 105 7.29 10.56 -4.68
CA VAL A 105 6.05 9.80 -4.51
C VAL A 105 6.26 8.37 -5.03
N ILE A 106 6.48 7.46 -4.10
CA ILE A 106 6.69 6.03 -4.35
C ILE A 106 5.36 5.30 -4.18
N THR A 107 4.88 4.67 -5.25
CA THR A 107 3.60 3.94 -5.22
C THR A 107 3.80 2.46 -5.53
N SER A 108 2.85 1.64 -5.12
CA SER A 108 2.81 0.22 -5.48
C SER A 108 2.76 0.03 -7.00
N ARG A 109 2.05 0.90 -7.74
CA ARG A 109 2.07 0.90 -9.21
C ARG A 109 3.49 1.10 -9.76
N ARG A 110 4.23 2.11 -9.28
CA ARG A 110 5.63 2.34 -9.68
C ARG A 110 6.53 1.17 -9.29
N THR A 111 6.30 0.60 -8.10
CA THR A 111 7.04 -0.58 -7.62
C THR A 111 6.80 -1.79 -8.51
N LEU A 112 5.55 -2.06 -8.89
CA LEU A 112 5.21 -3.12 -9.83
C LEU A 112 5.91 -2.91 -11.18
N LEU A 113 5.79 -1.70 -11.76
CA LEU A 113 6.40 -1.39 -13.06
C LEU A 113 7.93 -1.47 -13.06
N ALA A 114 8.59 -1.01 -11.98
CA ALA A 114 10.04 -1.12 -11.82
C ALA A 114 10.52 -2.59 -11.71
N ASN A 115 9.64 -3.50 -11.30
CA ASN A 115 9.94 -4.92 -11.14
C ASN A 115 9.26 -5.80 -12.21
N LEU A 116 8.57 -5.19 -13.15
CA LEU A 116 7.90 -5.91 -14.22
C LEU A 116 8.96 -6.47 -15.19
N ASN A 117 9.34 -7.71 -14.96
CA ASN A 117 10.26 -8.45 -15.79
C ASN A 117 9.54 -9.68 -16.36
N GLY A 118 9.91 -10.06 -17.56
CA GLY A 118 9.33 -11.23 -18.26
C GLY A 118 9.80 -11.27 -19.70
N PRO A 119 9.45 -12.32 -20.43
CA PRO A 119 9.68 -12.38 -21.87
C PRO A 119 9.02 -11.19 -22.58
N ALA A 120 9.68 -10.68 -23.62
CA ALA A 120 9.08 -9.63 -24.46
C ALA A 120 7.79 -10.14 -25.13
N GLY A 121 6.79 -9.28 -25.22
CA GLY A 121 5.53 -9.60 -25.91
C GLY A 121 4.53 -10.41 -25.07
N MET A 122 4.72 -10.51 -23.76
CA MET A 122 3.69 -11.09 -22.87
C MET A 122 2.41 -10.26 -22.91
N ARG A 123 1.29 -10.93 -23.10
CA ARG A 123 -0.04 -10.34 -22.96
C ARG A 123 -0.54 -10.51 -21.54
N TRP A 124 -1.01 -9.43 -20.93
CA TRP A 124 -1.49 -9.41 -19.57
C TRP A 124 -2.99 -9.17 -19.45
N GLY A 125 -3.66 -10.00 -18.68
CA GLY A 125 -5.02 -9.73 -18.23
C GLY A 125 -5.02 -8.69 -17.10
N LEU A 126 -5.74 -7.59 -17.28
CA LEU A 126 -5.71 -6.45 -16.38
C LEU A 126 -6.98 -6.35 -15.54
N MET A 127 -6.82 -6.47 -14.22
CA MET A 127 -7.81 -6.12 -13.21
C MET A 127 -7.62 -4.63 -12.85
N ALA A 128 -8.41 -3.76 -13.46
CA ALA A 128 -8.41 -2.33 -13.22
C ALA A 128 -9.77 -1.72 -13.59
N THR A 129 -9.93 -0.44 -13.29
CA THR A 129 -11.11 0.33 -13.72
C THR A 129 -10.82 1.01 -15.06
N PRO A 130 -11.53 0.68 -16.16
CA PRO A 130 -11.24 1.25 -17.49
C PRO A 130 -11.26 2.78 -17.52
N ALA A 131 -12.10 3.42 -16.71
CA ALA A 131 -12.21 4.86 -16.63
C ALA A 131 -10.93 5.58 -16.18
N THR A 132 -9.98 4.88 -15.52
CA THR A 132 -8.69 5.46 -15.13
C THR A 132 -7.65 5.48 -16.26
N GLY A 133 -7.93 4.80 -17.37
CA GLY A 133 -7.06 4.71 -18.54
C GLY A 133 -5.81 3.85 -18.33
N LEU A 134 -4.96 3.81 -19.34
CA LEU A 134 -3.75 2.98 -19.39
C LEU A 134 -2.44 3.80 -19.28
N ARG A 135 -2.49 5.09 -18.91
CA ARG A 135 -1.29 5.89 -18.75
C ARG A 135 -0.31 5.20 -17.78
N ASP A 136 0.97 5.23 -18.07
CA ASP A 136 2.08 4.50 -17.46
C ASP A 136 2.11 2.99 -17.80
N LEU A 137 1.18 2.49 -18.63
CA LEU A 137 1.08 1.08 -19.04
C LEU A 137 1.06 0.92 -20.57
N GLU A 138 1.33 1.99 -21.33
CA GLU A 138 1.17 2.05 -22.79
C GLU A 138 2.07 1.04 -23.51
N ASP A 139 3.21 0.70 -22.93
CA ASP A 139 4.19 -0.23 -23.51
C ASP A 139 3.84 -1.71 -23.27
N LEU A 140 2.74 -2.00 -22.57
CA LEU A 140 2.31 -3.36 -22.24
C LEU A 140 1.16 -3.81 -23.16
N ASP A 141 1.21 -5.05 -23.61
CA ASP A 141 0.05 -5.69 -24.28
C ASP A 141 -0.96 -6.10 -23.21
N LEU A 142 -2.05 -5.35 -23.09
CA LEU A 142 -3.04 -5.45 -22.03
C LEU A 142 -4.44 -5.71 -22.57
N ILE A 143 -5.16 -6.60 -21.90
CA ILE A 143 -6.61 -6.77 -22.08
C ILE A 143 -7.32 -6.58 -20.73
N TYR A 144 -8.32 -5.69 -20.68
CA TYR A 144 -9.17 -5.57 -19.50
C TYR A 144 -9.96 -6.86 -19.27
N LEU A 145 -9.93 -7.35 -18.04
CA LEU A 145 -10.68 -8.53 -17.63
C LEU A 145 -12.11 -8.13 -17.29
N GLU A 146 -13.03 -8.48 -18.17
CA GLU A 146 -14.45 -8.31 -17.97
C GLU A 146 -15.14 -9.67 -17.80
N GLU A 147 -16.39 -9.84 -18.23
CA GLU A 147 -17.13 -11.10 -18.07
C GLU A 147 -17.05 -12.01 -19.31
N ASP A 148 -15.97 -11.86 -20.10
CA ASP A 148 -15.67 -12.75 -21.25
C ASP A 148 -14.61 -13.79 -20.85
N PRO A 149 -14.95 -15.09 -20.75
CA PRO A 149 -13.98 -16.14 -20.40
C PRO A 149 -12.80 -16.24 -21.41
N ALA A 150 -12.99 -15.85 -22.66
CA ALA A 150 -11.95 -15.93 -23.68
C ALA A 150 -10.77 -14.99 -23.35
N ALA A 151 -11.04 -13.82 -22.78
CA ALA A 151 -10.02 -12.87 -22.34
C ALA A 151 -9.09 -13.47 -21.28
N TYR A 152 -9.62 -14.31 -20.38
CA TYR A 152 -8.82 -14.99 -19.35
C TYR A 152 -7.98 -16.15 -19.90
N ALA A 153 -8.42 -16.77 -20.98
CA ALA A 153 -7.67 -17.86 -21.63
C ALA A 153 -6.52 -17.33 -22.51
N ASP A 154 -6.69 -16.16 -23.14
CA ASP A 154 -5.79 -15.59 -24.16
C ASP A 154 -4.65 -14.71 -23.58
N VAL A 155 -4.34 -14.84 -22.29
CA VAL A 155 -3.28 -14.05 -21.65
C VAL A 155 -2.19 -14.94 -21.05
N ASP A 156 -0.98 -14.37 -20.91
CA ASP A 156 0.20 -15.06 -20.36
C ASP A 156 0.36 -14.85 -18.86
N GLY A 157 -0.32 -13.85 -18.30
CA GLY A 157 -0.31 -13.53 -16.87
C GLY A 157 -1.39 -12.50 -16.52
N PHE A 158 -1.45 -12.13 -15.25
CA PHE A 158 -2.46 -11.23 -14.72
C PHE A 158 -1.84 -10.11 -13.92
N LEU A 159 -2.33 -8.86 -14.12
CA LEU A 159 -2.00 -7.67 -13.35
C LEU A 159 -3.23 -7.23 -12.55
N MET A 160 -3.10 -7.16 -11.23
CA MET A 160 -4.17 -6.76 -10.31
C MET A 160 -3.81 -5.42 -9.68
N ILE A 161 -4.35 -4.31 -10.22
CA ILE A 161 -3.99 -2.95 -9.79
C ILE A 161 -5.17 -2.12 -9.28
N GLY A 162 -6.42 -2.57 -9.50
CA GLY A 162 -7.60 -1.87 -9.01
C GLY A 162 -8.84 -2.74 -9.04
N SER A 163 -9.66 -2.67 -7.99
CA SER A 163 -10.80 -3.56 -7.76
C SER A 163 -12.17 -2.87 -7.82
N ALA A 164 -12.24 -1.56 -8.06
CA ALA A 164 -13.49 -0.81 -7.98
C ALA A 164 -14.60 -1.31 -8.95
N ALA A 165 -14.20 -1.88 -10.08
CA ALA A 165 -15.13 -2.49 -11.05
C ALA A 165 -15.11 -4.03 -11.01
N TRP A 166 -14.42 -4.65 -10.05
CA TRP A 166 -14.28 -6.09 -9.97
C TRP A 166 -15.51 -6.76 -9.35
N THR A 167 -15.99 -7.83 -9.98
CA THR A 167 -17.18 -8.56 -9.56
C THR A 167 -16.84 -10.00 -9.14
N GLU A 168 -17.74 -10.64 -8.41
CA GLU A 168 -17.61 -12.07 -8.08
C GLU A 168 -17.60 -12.95 -9.33
N ALA A 169 -18.31 -12.57 -10.39
CA ALA A 169 -18.28 -13.29 -11.67
C ALA A 169 -16.89 -13.23 -12.31
N ARG A 170 -16.26 -12.05 -12.36
CA ARG A 170 -14.89 -11.85 -12.87
C ARG A 170 -13.87 -12.62 -12.02
N GLN A 171 -14.04 -12.60 -10.71
CA GLN A 171 -13.17 -13.37 -9.82
C GLN A 171 -13.26 -14.89 -10.07
N ALA A 172 -14.47 -15.41 -10.26
CA ALA A 172 -14.68 -16.82 -10.59
C ALA A 172 -14.04 -17.22 -11.92
N LEU A 173 -14.11 -16.36 -12.94
CA LEU A 173 -13.43 -16.57 -14.22
C LEU A 173 -11.91 -16.60 -14.07
N LEU A 174 -11.33 -15.68 -13.27
CA LEU A 174 -9.90 -15.65 -12.98
C LEU A 174 -9.45 -16.92 -12.26
N GLU A 175 -10.17 -17.33 -11.22
CA GLU A 175 -9.88 -18.53 -10.45
C GLU A 175 -9.97 -19.80 -11.33
N ALA A 176 -10.99 -19.92 -12.19
CA ALA A 176 -11.15 -21.03 -13.11
C ALA A 176 -10.01 -21.08 -14.15
N ALA A 177 -9.63 -19.93 -14.72
CA ALA A 177 -8.54 -19.83 -15.70
C ALA A 177 -7.16 -20.16 -15.10
N LEU A 178 -6.94 -19.86 -13.82
CA LEU A 178 -5.71 -20.19 -13.09
C LEU A 178 -5.68 -21.66 -12.62
N ALA A 179 -6.83 -22.24 -12.31
CA ALA A 179 -6.94 -23.67 -11.99
C ALA A 179 -6.69 -24.55 -13.22
N ASP A 180 -7.16 -24.12 -14.40
CA ASP A 180 -6.92 -24.82 -15.68
C ASP A 180 -5.44 -24.67 -16.12
N ARG A 181 -4.92 -23.45 -16.11
CA ARG A 181 -3.53 -23.14 -16.50
C ARG A 181 -2.92 -22.13 -15.51
N PRO A 182 -2.07 -22.59 -14.56
CA PRO A 182 -1.36 -21.70 -13.66
C PRO A 182 -0.46 -20.71 -14.41
N ARG A 183 -0.54 -19.43 -14.08
CA ARG A 183 0.22 -18.31 -14.67
C ARG A 183 0.63 -17.31 -13.61
N ARG A 184 1.56 -16.42 -13.94
CA ARG A 184 1.97 -15.34 -13.05
C ARG A 184 0.79 -14.43 -12.74
N VAL A 185 0.68 -14.04 -11.47
CA VAL A 185 -0.25 -13.04 -10.98
C VAL A 185 0.54 -11.99 -10.24
N LEU A 186 0.58 -10.77 -10.77
CA LEU A 186 1.29 -9.64 -10.18
C LEU A 186 0.27 -8.69 -9.55
N VAL A 187 0.44 -8.39 -8.28
CA VAL A 187 -0.50 -7.59 -7.47
C VAL A 187 0.14 -6.26 -7.14
N GLY A 188 -0.30 -5.21 -7.81
CA GLY A 188 0.22 -3.85 -7.62
C GLY A 188 -0.50 -3.08 -6.50
N ASN A 189 -1.47 -3.66 -5.83
CA ASN A 189 -2.04 -3.15 -4.59
C ASN A 189 -2.26 -4.32 -3.62
N PRO A 190 -1.33 -4.52 -2.65
CA PRO A 190 -1.43 -5.60 -1.68
C PRO A 190 -2.51 -5.41 -0.62
N ASP A 191 -3.12 -4.24 -0.50
CA ASP A 191 -4.15 -3.99 0.52
C ASP A 191 -5.31 -4.96 0.36
N ILE A 192 -5.78 -5.50 1.47
CA ILE A 192 -7.00 -6.30 1.53
C ILE A 192 -8.21 -5.38 1.55
N VAL A 193 -8.11 -4.32 2.34
CA VAL A 193 -9.10 -3.25 2.43
C VAL A 193 -8.40 -1.91 2.54
N ALA A 194 -9.08 -0.84 2.10
CA ALA A 194 -8.64 0.53 2.34
C ALA A 194 -9.75 1.30 3.06
N PRO A 195 -9.42 2.10 4.10
CA PRO A 195 -10.37 2.98 4.74
C PRO A 195 -10.98 3.95 3.72
N ARG A 196 -12.24 4.33 3.91
CA ARG A 196 -12.94 5.34 3.11
C ARG A 196 -13.61 6.32 4.08
N GLU A 197 -14.18 7.38 3.59
CA GLU A 197 -14.97 8.31 4.38
C GLU A 197 -16.10 7.57 5.13
N THR A 198 -16.65 6.53 4.52
CA THR A 198 -17.67 5.66 5.12
C THR A 198 -17.25 4.19 4.99
N GLY A 199 -16.65 3.63 6.05
CA GLY A 199 -16.26 2.21 6.10
C GLY A 199 -15.00 1.87 5.31
N PHE A 200 -14.98 0.71 4.66
CA PHE A 200 -13.82 0.18 3.95
C PHE A 200 -14.20 -0.31 2.55
N SER A 201 -13.36 -0.03 1.56
CA SER A 201 -13.40 -0.71 0.25
C SER A 201 -12.60 -2.01 0.29
N VAL A 202 -12.96 -2.94 -0.58
CA VAL A 202 -12.20 -4.17 -0.81
C VAL A 202 -11.19 -3.91 -1.92
N GLU A 203 -9.92 -4.25 -1.68
CA GLU A 203 -8.80 -3.93 -2.56
C GLU A 203 -8.25 -5.18 -3.26
N PRO A 204 -7.39 -5.04 -4.28
CA PRO A 204 -6.86 -6.16 -5.06
C PRO A 204 -6.23 -7.28 -4.23
N GLY A 205 -5.55 -6.96 -3.13
CA GLY A 205 -4.96 -7.96 -2.23
C GLY A 205 -5.96 -8.96 -1.69
N HIS A 206 -7.19 -8.56 -1.39
CA HIS A 206 -8.26 -9.48 -0.97
C HIS A 206 -8.51 -10.57 -2.00
N PHE A 207 -8.67 -10.19 -3.25
CA PHE A 207 -8.94 -11.10 -4.36
C PHE A 207 -7.73 -11.97 -4.68
N ALA A 208 -6.52 -11.41 -4.54
CA ALA A 208 -5.27 -12.13 -4.75
C ALA A 208 -5.04 -13.22 -3.68
N HIS A 209 -5.30 -12.95 -2.42
CA HIS A 209 -5.21 -13.98 -1.37
C HIS A 209 -6.27 -15.07 -1.54
N ARG A 210 -7.49 -14.69 -1.93
CA ARG A 210 -8.57 -15.64 -2.21
C ARG A 210 -8.24 -16.57 -3.38
N LEU A 211 -7.70 -16.05 -4.48
CA LEU A 211 -7.30 -16.89 -5.62
C LEU A 211 -6.17 -17.86 -5.23
N ALA A 212 -5.24 -17.42 -4.37
CA ALA A 212 -4.17 -18.28 -3.88
C ALA A 212 -4.72 -19.47 -3.07
N ASP A 213 -5.72 -19.24 -2.21
CA ASP A 213 -6.39 -20.30 -1.45
C ASP A 213 -7.11 -21.30 -2.36
N ARG A 214 -7.71 -20.83 -3.45
CA ARG A 214 -8.54 -21.66 -4.33
C ARG A 214 -7.78 -22.39 -5.41
N THR A 215 -6.68 -21.80 -5.89
CA THR A 215 -5.96 -22.33 -7.07
C THR A 215 -4.57 -22.87 -6.75
N GLY A 216 -4.01 -22.53 -5.58
CA GLY A 216 -2.63 -22.84 -5.23
C GLY A 216 -1.59 -21.97 -5.94
N VAL A 217 -2.00 -21.04 -6.81
CA VAL A 217 -1.08 -20.06 -7.42
C VAL A 217 -0.62 -19.09 -6.37
N VAL A 218 0.67 -18.79 -6.33
CA VAL A 218 1.27 -17.83 -5.41
C VAL A 218 1.40 -16.48 -6.10
N PRO A 219 0.60 -15.45 -5.74
CA PRO A 219 0.74 -14.12 -6.31
C PRO A 219 2.03 -13.44 -5.87
N GLU A 220 2.58 -12.59 -6.75
CA GLU A 220 3.71 -11.72 -6.46
C GLU A 220 3.18 -10.33 -6.08
N PHE A 221 3.45 -9.88 -4.85
CA PHE A 221 2.93 -8.61 -4.35
C PHE A 221 3.95 -7.49 -4.45
N PHE A 222 3.51 -6.30 -4.88
CA PHE A 222 4.31 -5.07 -5.00
C PHE A 222 3.65 -3.96 -4.18
N GLY A 223 4.32 -3.53 -3.12
CA GLY A 223 3.79 -2.57 -2.17
C GLY A 223 3.95 -3.01 -0.72
N LYS A 224 3.48 -2.19 0.21
CA LYS A 224 3.49 -2.49 1.65
C LYS A 224 2.60 -3.69 1.97
N PRO A 225 3.00 -4.64 2.82
CA PRO A 225 4.18 -4.64 3.69
C PRO A 225 5.44 -5.31 3.08
N PHE A 226 5.49 -5.55 1.79
CA PHE A 226 6.59 -6.26 1.13
C PHE A 226 7.81 -5.34 0.93
N ALA A 227 9.02 -5.93 0.95
CA ALA A 227 10.29 -5.18 0.94
C ALA A 227 10.49 -4.29 -0.29
N ASN A 228 9.95 -4.70 -1.45
CA ASN A 228 10.20 -4.04 -2.73
C ASN A 228 9.85 -2.55 -2.78
N ILE A 229 8.76 -2.11 -2.14
CA ILE A 229 8.39 -0.70 -2.10
C ILE A 229 9.33 0.11 -1.18
N TYR A 230 9.78 -0.49 -0.07
CA TYR A 230 10.73 0.15 0.84
C TYR A 230 12.13 0.24 0.23
N GLU A 231 12.55 -0.78 -0.52
CA GLU A 231 13.81 -0.75 -1.28
C GLU A 231 13.80 0.38 -2.31
N LEU A 232 12.70 0.53 -3.06
CA LEU A 232 12.54 1.63 -4.01
C LEU A 232 12.52 3.00 -3.32
N ALA A 233 11.84 3.12 -2.18
CA ALA A 233 11.80 4.35 -1.40
C ALA A 233 13.18 4.70 -0.83
N MET A 234 13.87 3.75 -0.23
CA MET A 234 15.20 3.97 0.35
C MET A 234 16.25 4.31 -0.71
N ALA A 235 16.15 3.75 -1.92
CA ALA A 235 17.04 4.10 -3.04
C ALA A 235 16.88 5.58 -3.50
N ARG A 236 15.79 6.24 -3.11
CA ARG A 236 15.55 7.67 -3.40
C ARG A 236 16.18 8.60 -2.37
N LEU A 237 16.51 8.09 -1.17
CA LEU A 237 17.11 8.91 -0.11
C LEU A 237 18.58 9.24 -0.43
N ASP A 238 18.96 10.52 -0.38
CA ASP A 238 20.31 10.99 -0.63
C ASP A 238 20.68 12.16 0.30
N PRO A 239 21.67 12.00 1.21
CA PRO A 239 22.32 10.74 1.56
C PRO A 239 21.35 9.75 2.24
N MET A 240 21.56 8.46 2.04
CA MET A 240 20.81 7.41 2.73
C MET A 240 21.11 7.43 4.23
N PRO A 241 20.13 7.71 5.12
CA PRO A 241 20.37 7.67 6.57
C PRO A 241 20.54 6.24 7.10
N PRO A 242 21.10 6.04 8.29
CA PRO A 242 20.97 4.79 9.03
C PRO A 242 19.51 4.37 9.17
N ARG A 243 19.22 3.07 9.12
CA ARG A 243 17.83 2.56 9.11
C ARG A 243 17.03 2.96 10.35
N ASP A 244 17.68 3.01 11.51
CA ASP A 244 17.08 3.47 12.77
C ASP A 244 16.79 4.98 12.81
N ARG A 245 17.22 5.72 11.80
CA ARG A 245 16.92 7.13 11.59
C ARG A 245 15.92 7.39 10.46
N ILE A 246 15.27 6.33 9.95
CA ILE A 246 14.17 6.40 8.99
C ILE A 246 12.88 6.01 9.69
N LEU A 247 11.83 6.82 9.57
CA LEU A 247 10.52 6.57 10.16
C LEU A 247 9.47 6.38 9.07
N MET A 248 8.85 5.19 9.03
CA MET A 248 7.60 4.98 8.30
C MET A 248 6.43 5.45 9.15
N VAL A 249 5.59 6.29 8.59
CA VAL A 249 4.39 6.82 9.23
C VAL A 249 3.17 6.33 8.47
N GLY A 250 2.29 5.61 9.15
CA GLY A 250 1.09 5.07 8.51
C GLY A 250 -0.02 4.80 9.51
N ASP A 251 -1.18 4.42 9.01
CA ASP A 251 -2.39 4.17 9.80
C ASP A 251 -2.70 2.68 10.00
N SER A 252 -1.95 1.79 9.33
CA SER A 252 -2.25 0.35 9.31
C SER A 252 -1.12 -0.51 9.89
N LEU A 253 -1.48 -1.42 10.79
CA LEU A 253 -0.53 -2.36 11.38
C LEU A 253 0.04 -3.33 10.33
N HIS A 254 -0.82 -3.89 9.47
CA HIS A 254 -0.46 -4.98 8.57
C HIS A 254 0.27 -4.55 7.30
N THR A 255 0.23 -3.28 6.96
CA THR A 255 0.92 -2.69 5.80
C THR A 255 2.10 -1.83 6.22
N ASP A 256 1.84 -0.70 6.89
CA ASP A 256 2.85 0.28 7.24
C ASP A 256 3.81 -0.21 8.31
N ILE A 257 3.26 -0.61 9.46
CA ILE A 257 4.06 -0.98 10.62
C ILE A 257 4.80 -2.29 10.38
N LEU A 258 4.10 -3.29 9.86
CA LEU A 258 4.69 -4.58 9.52
C LEU A 258 5.75 -4.46 8.43
N GLY A 259 5.47 -3.64 7.41
CA GLY A 259 6.42 -3.39 6.33
C GLY A 259 7.67 -2.65 6.79
N ALA A 260 7.52 -1.65 7.67
CA ALA A 260 8.65 -0.97 8.30
C ALA A 260 9.52 -1.95 9.10
N GLN A 261 8.89 -2.86 9.88
CA GLN A 261 9.61 -3.90 10.60
C GLN A 261 10.39 -4.83 9.66
N ALA A 262 9.75 -5.26 8.56
CA ALA A 262 10.39 -6.11 7.55
C ALA A 262 11.55 -5.39 6.83
N ALA A 263 11.43 -4.08 6.64
CA ALA A 263 12.49 -3.24 6.07
C ALA A 263 13.58 -2.87 7.09
N GLY A 264 13.40 -3.17 8.39
CA GLY A 264 14.35 -2.86 9.45
C GLY A 264 14.46 -1.36 9.75
N ILE A 265 13.39 -0.60 9.54
CA ILE A 265 13.27 0.83 9.86
C ILE A 265 12.27 1.04 11.00
N HIS A 266 12.26 2.22 11.60
CA HIS A 266 11.30 2.57 12.65
C HIS A 266 9.92 2.87 12.06
N SER A 267 8.89 2.81 12.92
CA SER A 267 7.49 2.97 12.54
C SER A 267 6.71 3.84 13.52
N ALA A 268 5.83 4.70 12.99
CA ALA A 268 4.85 5.46 13.74
C ALA A 268 3.44 5.12 13.26
N LEU A 269 2.58 4.66 14.17
CA LEU A 269 1.17 4.43 13.92
C LEU A 269 0.37 5.70 14.19
N VAL A 270 -0.33 6.21 13.18
CA VAL A 270 -1.29 7.31 13.33
C VAL A 270 -2.61 6.73 13.83
N ALA A 271 -3.01 7.08 15.05
CA ALA A 271 -4.19 6.52 15.70
C ALA A 271 -5.47 7.37 15.52
N GLY A 272 -5.33 8.68 15.24
CA GLY A 272 -6.48 9.59 15.14
C GLY A 272 -7.16 9.61 13.77
N TYR A 273 -6.58 8.98 12.77
CA TYR A 273 -7.07 8.97 11.39
C TYR A 273 -6.96 7.58 10.76
N GLY A 274 -7.62 7.39 9.61
CA GLY A 274 -7.48 6.17 8.81
C GLY A 274 -8.04 4.93 9.49
N PHE A 275 -7.26 3.85 9.50
CA PHE A 275 -7.72 2.52 9.91
C PHE A 275 -8.23 2.48 11.36
N PHE A 276 -7.60 3.22 12.28
CA PHE A 276 -7.94 3.24 13.71
C PHE A 276 -8.72 4.48 14.17
N ALA A 277 -9.19 5.34 13.26
CA ALA A 277 -9.90 6.57 13.61
C ALA A 277 -11.09 6.39 14.58
N SER A 278 -11.70 5.19 14.61
CA SER A 278 -12.82 4.86 15.49
C SER A 278 -12.56 3.65 16.40
N GLY A 279 -11.29 3.22 16.55
CA GLY A 279 -10.94 1.99 17.23
C GLY A 279 -9.84 2.13 18.27
N ASP A 280 -9.57 1.02 18.97
CA ASP A 280 -8.46 0.94 19.92
C ASP A 280 -7.24 0.24 19.28
N PRO A 281 -6.17 1.00 18.93
CA PRO A 281 -4.97 0.42 18.37
C PRO A 281 -4.25 -0.54 19.35
N HIS A 282 -4.37 -0.34 20.66
CA HIS A 282 -3.69 -1.18 21.65
C HIS A 282 -4.23 -2.62 21.65
N ALA A 283 -5.55 -2.78 21.53
CA ALA A 283 -6.15 -4.11 21.42
C ALA A 283 -5.70 -4.83 20.13
N ALA A 284 -5.62 -4.10 19.02
CA ALA A 284 -5.15 -4.63 17.74
C ALA A 284 -3.65 -5.00 17.78
N ILE A 285 -2.80 -4.17 18.38
CA ILE A 285 -1.37 -4.42 18.61
C ILE A 285 -1.18 -5.69 19.44
N ALA A 286 -1.90 -5.81 20.55
CA ALA A 286 -1.84 -6.97 21.43
C ALA A 286 -2.25 -8.27 20.71
N LYS A 287 -3.27 -8.20 19.85
CA LYS A 287 -3.80 -9.35 19.11
C LYS A 287 -2.89 -9.77 17.95
N SER A 288 -2.36 -8.81 17.18
CA SER A 288 -1.51 -9.10 16.01
C SER A 288 -0.04 -9.35 16.36
N GLY A 289 0.44 -8.84 17.50
CA GLY A 289 1.85 -8.81 17.84
C GLY A 289 2.68 -7.84 16.97
N ILE A 290 2.02 -7.00 16.16
CA ILE A 290 2.69 -5.97 15.34
C ILE A 290 2.80 -4.70 16.18
N VAL A 291 3.98 -4.44 16.72
CA VAL A 291 4.21 -3.36 17.68
C VAL A 291 4.95 -2.21 16.99
N PRO A 292 4.34 -1.00 16.81
CA PRO A 292 5.04 0.17 16.29
C PRO A 292 6.07 0.69 17.31
N ASP A 293 7.03 1.51 16.85
CA ASP A 293 7.96 2.21 17.76
C ASP A 293 7.25 3.36 18.47
N VAL A 294 6.39 4.07 17.75
CA VAL A 294 5.64 5.23 18.25
C VAL A 294 4.17 5.11 17.85
N ILE A 295 3.29 5.58 18.71
CA ILE A 295 1.89 5.88 18.38
C ILE A 295 1.73 7.40 18.46
N VAL A 296 1.26 8.01 17.37
CA VAL A 296 0.93 9.45 17.31
C VAL A 296 -0.57 9.64 17.17
N ASP A 297 -1.11 10.69 17.78
CA ASP A 297 -2.53 10.99 17.65
C ASP A 297 -2.84 11.54 16.25
N ARG A 298 -1.89 12.28 15.66
CA ARG A 298 -1.96 12.83 14.30
C ARG A 298 -0.57 13.07 13.70
N PRO A 299 -0.46 13.17 12.38
CA PRO A 299 0.77 13.52 11.67
C PRO A 299 1.37 14.87 12.07
#